data_640c67942465b4ca3e9a2309c85f200b
#
_entry.id   640c67942465b4ca3e9a2309c85f200b
#
_cell.length_a   1.000
_cell.length_b   1.000
_cell.length_c   1.000
_cell.angle_alpha   90.00
_cell.angle_beta   90.00
_cell.angle_gamma   90.00
#
_symmetry.space_group_name_H-M   'P 1'
#
loop_
_entity.id
_entity.type
_entity.pdbx_description
1 polymer ?
#
loop_
_entity_poly.entity_id
_entity_poly.type
_entity_poly.pdbx_seq_one_letter_code
_entity_poly.pdbx_strand_id
1 'polypeptide(L)'
;MKKQIFTLLCAYLMSGMLFAQSTWFNDKDLTLTGVYYYPEHWDENQWERDFKQMHDLGFEFTHFAEFAWAQLEPEEGKYDFAWLDKAIALADKYKLKVVMCTSTATPPVWLSRKYPEILIKHEDGTILDHGARQHASFASPRYRELAYKMIEKLAQHYGNDPRIVGWQLDNEPAVQFDYNEVAEVAFRNFLKNKYHNTIKELNDAWGTAFWSEVYSTFDEITLPKTAQMFMNHHQILDYRRFAAGQTNDFLNEQCLLIKKHARNQWITTNYIPNYDEGHIGGSPDLDFVSYTRYMVYGDNEGIGRRGYRVGNPLRIAFANDFFRPVQGTYGVMELQPGQVNWGGINPQPLPGAVRLWLWSVFAGGSDFICTYRYRQPLYGTEQYHYGIANTDGTTITPGGHEFEQFIKEVKQLRTQAKARDVKPTDYQARRTAILFNHENAWSIERQKQNRTWNTMAHIDKYYRTLKSFGAPVDIINESKDLS
;
A
#
# COMPACT_ATOMS: atom_id res chain seq x y z
N MET A 1 48.75 10.87 -21.48
CA MET A 1 48.21 9.50 -21.49
C MET A 1 47.54 9.09 -20.14
N LYS A 2 48.12 9.35 -18.97
CA LYS A 2 47.49 8.96 -17.67
C LYS A 2 46.17 9.65 -17.32
N LYS A 3 45.91 10.90 -17.77
CA LYS A 3 44.65 11.62 -17.51
C LYS A 3 43.49 11.13 -18.40
N GLN A 4 43.72 10.65 -19.59
CA GLN A 4 42.68 10.14 -20.48
C GLN A 4 42.19 8.74 -20.11
N ILE A 5 43.05 7.92 -19.47
CA ILE A 5 42.64 6.59 -18.98
C ILE A 5 41.75 6.69 -17.76
N PHE A 6 41.96 7.72 -16.89
CA PHE A 6 41.13 7.90 -15.72
C PHE A 6 39.72 8.41 -16.09
N THR A 7 39.60 9.25 -17.12
CA THR A 7 38.31 9.75 -17.62
C THR A 7 37.51 8.64 -18.31
N LEU A 8 38.15 7.72 -19.00
CA LEU A 8 37.48 6.55 -19.61
C LEU A 8 37.04 5.51 -18.56
N LEU A 9 37.80 5.33 -17.47
CA LEU A 9 37.41 4.41 -16.38
C LEU A 9 36.23 4.96 -15.59
N CYS A 10 36.16 6.28 -15.34
CA CYS A 10 35.00 6.90 -14.71
C CYS A 10 33.76 6.90 -15.62
N ALA A 11 33.90 7.05 -16.93
CA ALA A 11 32.79 6.95 -17.88
C ALA A 11 32.25 5.51 -18.00
N TYR A 12 33.10 4.49 -17.83
CA TYR A 12 32.69 3.08 -17.82
C TYR A 12 32.01 2.68 -16.49
N LEU A 13 32.30 3.35 -15.37
CA LEU A 13 31.63 3.15 -14.09
C LEU A 13 30.30 3.90 -13.97
N MET A 14 30.09 4.95 -14.78
CA MET A 14 28.81 5.67 -14.83
C MET A 14 27.78 5.09 -15.81
N SER A 15 28.20 4.25 -16.77
CA SER A 15 27.27 3.59 -17.70
C SER A 15 26.68 2.27 -17.19
N GLY A 16 26.92 1.91 -15.93
CA GLY A 16 26.49 0.66 -15.31
C GLY A 16 25.36 0.79 -14.30
N MET A 17 24.67 1.93 -14.20
CA MET A 17 23.35 1.96 -13.56
C MET A 17 22.26 1.54 -14.55
N LEU A 18 22.41 0.36 -15.11
CA LEU A 18 21.30 -0.42 -15.58
C LEU A 18 20.42 -0.68 -14.35
N PHE A 19 19.18 -0.27 -14.40
CA PHE A 19 18.15 -0.63 -13.42
C PHE A 19 18.34 -2.11 -13.08
N ALA A 20 18.72 -2.39 -11.85
CA ALA A 20 18.76 -3.76 -11.36
C ALA A 20 17.32 -4.27 -11.47
N GLN A 21 17.10 -5.13 -12.45
CA GLN A 21 15.87 -5.90 -12.54
C GLN A 21 15.66 -6.53 -11.16
N SER A 22 14.51 -6.36 -10.57
CA SER A 22 14.21 -6.90 -9.25
C SER A 22 14.62 -8.37 -9.20
N THR A 23 15.53 -8.72 -8.31
CA THR A 23 15.98 -10.10 -8.12
C THR A 23 14.94 -10.97 -7.40
N TRP A 24 13.82 -10.37 -6.97
CA TRP A 24 12.80 -11.02 -6.14
C TRP A 24 11.87 -11.95 -6.91
N PHE A 25 11.59 -11.64 -8.17
CA PHE A 25 10.67 -12.39 -9.01
C PHE A 25 11.38 -12.92 -10.25
N ASN A 26 11.08 -14.18 -10.62
CA ASN A 26 11.66 -14.79 -11.80
C ASN A 26 10.76 -14.49 -13.01
N ASP A 27 11.32 -13.94 -14.08
CA ASP A 27 10.56 -13.64 -15.32
C ASP A 27 9.84 -14.85 -15.90
N LYS A 28 10.33 -16.08 -15.64
CA LYS A 28 9.67 -17.31 -16.07
C LYS A 28 8.34 -17.55 -15.40
N ASP A 29 8.12 -16.95 -14.22
CA ASP A 29 6.85 -17.08 -13.49
C ASP A 29 5.77 -16.17 -14.08
N LEU A 30 6.14 -15.20 -14.93
CA LEU A 30 5.27 -14.22 -15.57
C LEU A 30 4.58 -13.31 -14.55
N THR A 31 3.78 -13.88 -13.69
CA THR A 31 3.17 -13.27 -12.49
C THR A 31 2.82 -14.38 -11.50
N LEU A 32 3.06 -14.17 -10.23
CA LEU A 32 2.64 -15.10 -9.17
C LEU A 32 1.22 -14.78 -8.71
N THR A 33 0.50 -15.80 -8.24
CA THR A 33 -0.86 -15.62 -7.73
C THR A 33 -0.97 -16.01 -6.27
N GLY A 34 -1.56 -15.12 -5.48
CA GLY A 34 -1.73 -15.29 -4.04
C GLY A 34 -3.13 -15.00 -3.53
N VAL A 35 -3.34 -15.34 -2.27
CA VAL A 35 -4.62 -15.13 -1.60
C VAL A 35 -4.44 -14.87 -0.11
N TYR A 36 -5.15 -13.89 0.41
CA TYR A 36 -5.23 -13.62 1.85
C TYR A 36 -5.95 -14.74 2.58
N TYR A 37 -5.37 -15.21 3.66
CA TYR A 37 -6.01 -16.14 4.58
C TYR A 37 -5.78 -15.71 6.03
N TYR A 38 -6.81 -15.87 6.82
CA TYR A 38 -6.85 -15.50 8.24
C TYR A 38 -7.08 -16.76 9.08
N PRO A 39 -6.04 -17.54 9.41
CA PRO A 39 -6.19 -18.76 10.21
C PRO A 39 -6.95 -18.49 11.52
N GLU A 40 -6.68 -17.34 12.15
CA GLU A 40 -7.28 -16.89 13.39
C GLU A 40 -8.80 -16.67 13.33
N HIS A 41 -9.41 -16.67 12.13
CA HIS A 41 -10.87 -16.56 11.96
C HIS A 41 -11.57 -17.93 11.93
N TRP A 42 -10.84 -19.04 11.93
CA TRP A 42 -11.37 -20.37 11.70
C TRP A 42 -10.83 -21.38 12.70
N ASP A 43 -11.65 -22.41 13.00
CA ASP A 43 -11.18 -23.55 13.81
C ASP A 43 -9.99 -24.24 13.13
N GLU A 44 -8.97 -24.59 13.90
CA GLU A 44 -7.73 -25.20 13.41
C GLU A 44 -7.97 -26.46 12.55
N ASN A 45 -9.02 -27.26 12.86
CA ASN A 45 -9.38 -28.44 12.11
C ASN A 45 -9.85 -28.18 10.65
N GLN A 46 -10.13 -26.91 10.31
CA GLN A 46 -10.54 -26.50 8.96
C GLN A 46 -9.36 -26.03 8.11
N TRP A 47 -8.24 -25.65 8.71
CA TRP A 47 -7.11 -25.03 8.02
C TRP A 47 -6.52 -25.93 6.94
N GLU A 48 -6.32 -27.20 7.24
CA GLU A 48 -5.72 -28.14 6.28
C GLU A 48 -6.56 -28.27 5.00
N ARG A 49 -7.88 -28.34 5.15
CA ARG A 49 -8.82 -28.35 4.01
C ARG A 49 -8.67 -27.08 3.17
N ASP A 50 -8.61 -25.92 3.83
CA ASP A 50 -8.55 -24.63 3.15
C ASP A 50 -7.22 -24.48 2.39
N PHE A 51 -6.08 -24.84 2.99
CA PHE A 51 -4.77 -24.83 2.31
C PHE A 51 -4.71 -25.82 1.14
N LYS A 52 -5.26 -27.02 1.33
CA LYS A 52 -5.36 -27.98 0.22
C LYS A 52 -6.15 -27.41 -0.95
N GLN A 53 -7.26 -26.77 -0.69
CA GLN A 53 -8.10 -26.19 -1.74
C GLN A 53 -7.43 -25.00 -2.42
N MET A 54 -6.71 -24.13 -1.69
CA MET A 54 -5.89 -23.07 -2.30
C MET A 54 -4.87 -23.64 -3.28
N HIS A 55 -4.17 -24.72 -2.88
CA HIS A 55 -3.23 -25.42 -3.74
C HIS A 55 -3.91 -26.00 -4.98
N ASP A 56 -5.06 -26.67 -4.80
CA ASP A 56 -5.79 -27.32 -5.90
C ASP A 56 -6.32 -26.28 -6.91
N LEU A 57 -6.69 -25.07 -6.46
CA LEU A 57 -7.04 -23.94 -7.31
C LEU A 57 -5.82 -23.34 -8.02
N GLY A 58 -4.62 -23.69 -7.56
CA GLY A 58 -3.35 -23.32 -8.17
C GLY A 58 -2.67 -22.09 -7.62
N PHE A 59 -3.12 -21.52 -6.50
CA PHE A 59 -2.42 -20.45 -5.81
C PHE A 59 -0.99 -20.84 -5.43
N GLU A 60 -0.07 -19.89 -5.41
CA GLU A 60 1.36 -20.12 -5.22
C GLU A 60 1.86 -19.56 -3.89
N PHE A 61 1.15 -18.57 -3.34
CA PHE A 61 1.42 -18.04 -2.01
C PHE A 61 0.13 -17.65 -1.29
N THR A 62 0.23 -17.52 0.03
CA THR A 62 -0.83 -16.99 0.89
C THR A 62 -0.27 -15.88 1.78
N HIS A 63 -1.16 -15.05 2.31
CA HIS A 63 -0.83 -13.89 3.10
C HIS A 63 -1.40 -14.03 4.51
N PHE A 64 -0.58 -13.81 5.55
CA PHE A 64 -0.94 -14.02 6.95
C PHE A 64 -0.71 -12.80 7.83
N ALA A 65 -1.40 -12.80 8.96
CA ALA A 65 -1.18 -11.94 10.12
C ALA A 65 -1.48 -10.44 9.90
N GLU A 66 -2.28 -10.07 8.88
CA GLU A 66 -2.57 -8.66 8.61
C GLU A 66 -3.23 -7.94 9.79
N PHE A 67 -4.17 -8.60 10.48
CA PHE A 67 -4.93 -8.02 11.58
C PHE A 67 -4.82 -8.85 12.88
N ALA A 68 -3.71 -9.54 13.06
CA ALA A 68 -3.55 -10.56 14.10
C ALA A 68 -2.77 -10.09 15.33
N TRP A 69 -2.51 -8.78 15.54
CA TRP A 69 -1.67 -8.33 16.66
C TRP A 69 -2.18 -8.84 18.02
N ALA A 70 -3.51 -8.84 18.23
CA ALA A 70 -4.08 -9.35 19.49
C ALA A 70 -3.84 -10.85 19.74
N GLN A 71 -3.67 -11.64 18.67
CA GLN A 71 -3.31 -13.07 18.76
C GLN A 71 -1.80 -13.26 18.88
N LEU A 72 -1.01 -12.41 18.20
CA LEU A 72 0.45 -12.45 18.27
C LEU A 72 1.00 -11.99 19.61
N GLU A 73 0.33 -11.01 20.25
CA GLU A 73 0.67 -10.43 21.54
C GLU A 73 -0.62 -10.19 22.36
N PRO A 74 -1.19 -11.26 22.96
CA PRO A 74 -2.45 -11.18 23.71
C PRO A 74 -2.37 -10.30 24.97
N GLU A 75 -1.18 -10.16 25.54
CA GLU A 75 -0.85 -9.25 26.64
C GLU A 75 0.50 -8.59 26.32
N GLU A 76 0.70 -7.36 26.78
CA GLU A 76 1.95 -6.63 26.56
C GLU A 76 3.19 -7.44 26.93
N GLY A 77 4.06 -7.67 25.94
CA GLY A 77 5.30 -8.42 26.08
C GLY A 77 5.14 -9.95 26.11
N LYS A 78 3.92 -10.47 25.99
CA LYS A 78 3.67 -11.92 25.90
C LYS A 78 3.31 -12.29 24.46
N TYR A 79 4.25 -12.91 23.78
CA TYR A 79 4.10 -13.28 22.37
C TYR A 79 3.70 -14.75 22.22
N ASP A 80 2.73 -15.03 21.34
CA ASP A 80 2.32 -16.39 20.97
C ASP A 80 2.31 -16.54 19.45
N PHE A 81 3.29 -17.26 18.94
CA PHE A 81 3.44 -17.58 17.52
C PHE A 81 3.09 -19.03 17.20
N ALA A 82 2.73 -19.86 18.20
CA ALA A 82 2.55 -21.30 18.01
C ALA A 82 1.42 -21.63 17.00
N TRP A 83 0.34 -20.87 17.01
CA TRP A 83 -0.75 -21.04 16.06
C TRP A 83 -0.32 -20.67 14.62
N LEU A 84 0.49 -19.62 14.48
CA LEU A 84 0.98 -19.14 13.18
C LEU A 84 2.04 -20.12 12.62
N ASP A 85 2.90 -20.70 13.46
CA ASP A 85 3.84 -21.75 13.08
C ASP A 85 3.11 -22.96 12.47
N LYS A 86 1.97 -23.36 13.04
CA LYS A 86 1.14 -24.43 12.49
C LYS A 86 0.53 -24.05 11.14
N ALA A 87 0.02 -22.84 11.00
CA ALA A 87 -0.55 -22.36 9.75
C ALA A 87 0.52 -22.31 8.64
N ILE A 88 1.74 -21.84 8.96
CA ILE A 88 2.88 -21.82 8.03
C ILE A 88 3.29 -23.25 7.62
N ALA A 89 3.32 -24.19 8.58
CA ALA A 89 3.62 -25.58 8.28
C ALA A 89 2.60 -26.23 7.36
N LEU A 90 1.32 -25.91 7.51
CA LEU A 90 0.26 -26.36 6.60
C LEU A 90 0.37 -25.71 5.22
N ALA A 91 0.65 -24.41 5.14
CA ALA A 91 0.90 -23.73 3.88
C ALA A 91 2.05 -24.41 3.11
N ASP A 92 3.17 -24.68 3.78
CA ASP A 92 4.34 -25.36 3.17
C ASP A 92 4.00 -26.80 2.75
N LYS A 93 3.25 -27.56 3.56
CA LYS A 93 2.76 -28.90 3.19
C LYS A 93 2.04 -28.89 1.85
N TYR A 94 1.28 -27.82 1.57
CA TYR A 94 0.56 -27.62 0.31
C TYR A 94 1.31 -26.72 -0.68
N LYS A 95 2.62 -26.53 -0.49
CA LYS A 95 3.52 -25.79 -1.41
C LYS A 95 3.13 -24.33 -1.64
N LEU A 96 2.48 -23.73 -0.68
CA LEU A 96 2.18 -22.31 -0.67
C LEU A 96 3.30 -21.58 0.05
N LYS A 97 3.90 -20.60 -0.58
CA LYS A 97 4.78 -19.64 0.09
C LYS A 97 3.94 -18.68 0.93
N VAL A 98 4.57 -18.01 1.88
CA VAL A 98 3.89 -17.10 2.78
C VAL A 98 4.42 -15.68 2.64
N VAL A 99 3.52 -14.73 2.54
CA VAL A 99 3.76 -13.30 2.77
C VAL A 99 3.28 -12.96 4.17
N MET A 100 4.14 -12.39 4.99
CA MET A 100 3.83 -12.03 6.37
C MET A 100 3.44 -10.55 6.45
N CYS A 101 2.46 -10.20 7.29
CA CYS A 101 2.14 -8.80 7.56
C CYS A 101 2.54 -8.37 8.98
N THR A 102 2.83 -7.07 9.16
CA THR A 102 3.25 -6.52 10.45
C THR A 102 2.11 -6.24 11.44
N SER A 103 0.86 -6.47 11.07
CA SER A 103 -0.36 -6.32 11.92
C SER A 103 -0.56 -4.94 12.56
N THR A 104 0.20 -3.93 12.19
CA THR A 104 0.18 -2.61 12.86
C THR A 104 -1.10 -1.82 12.63
N ALA A 105 -1.84 -2.13 11.56
CA ALA A 105 -3.11 -1.46 11.27
C ALA A 105 -4.21 -1.71 12.35
N THR A 106 -4.07 -2.78 13.15
CA THR A 106 -5.07 -3.15 14.18
C THR A 106 -4.44 -3.36 15.56
N PRO A 107 -4.05 -2.29 16.24
CA PRO A 107 -3.53 -2.40 17.60
C PRO A 107 -4.51 -3.10 18.55
N PRO A 108 -4.03 -3.97 19.46
CA PRO A 108 -4.89 -4.72 20.38
C PRO A 108 -5.56 -3.81 21.42
N VAL A 109 -6.66 -4.29 21.98
CA VAL A 109 -7.46 -3.52 22.96
C VAL A 109 -6.64 -3.12 24.19
N TRP A 110 -5.75 -3.98 24.67
CA TRP A 110 -4.92 -3.69 25.85
C TRP A 110 -4.03 -2.46 25.61
N LEU A 111 -3.55 -2.27 24.38
CA LEU A 111 -2.69 -1.15 23.99
C LEU A 111 -3.48 0.16 24.03
N SER A 112 -4.64 0.21 23.38
CA SER A 112 -5.53 1.39 23.34
C SER A 112 -6.05 1.78 24.73
N ARG A 113 -6.31 0.80 25.62
CA ARG A 113 -6.84 1.07 26.96
C ARG A 113 -5.76 1.45 27.96
N LYS A 114 -4.57 0.89 27.83
CA LYS A 114 -3.44 1.20 28.72
C LYS A 114 -2.77 2.53 28.36
N TYR A 115 -2.76 2.90 27.07
CA TYR A 115 -2.08 4.05 26.53
C TYR A 115 -3.02 4.91 25.63
N PRO A 116 -4.09 5.50 26.20
CA PRO A 116 -5.10 6.21 25.42
C PRO A 116 -4.54 7.43 24.67
N GLU A 117 -3.37 7.95 25.05
CA GLU A 117 -2.66 9.03 24.37
C GLU A 117 -2.17 8.68 22.95
N ILE A 118 -2.18 7.39 22.59
CA ILE A 118 -1.83 6.95 21.23
C ILE A 118 -2.95 7.19 20.22
N LEU A 119 -4.19 7.40 20.70
CA LEU A 119 -5.37 7.44 19.83
C LEU A 119 -5.39 8.73 19.01
N ILE A 120 -5.74 8.59 17.73
CA ILE A 120 -5.94 9.74 16.83
C ILE A 120 -7.12 10.57 17.32
N LYS A 121 -6.93 11.87 17.30
CA LYS A 121 -7.97 12.86 17.58
C LYS A 121 -8.29 13.62 16.31
N HIS A 122 -9.55 13.70 15.94
CA HIS A 122 -10.00 14.54 14.84
C HIS A 122 -10.00 16.01 15.20
N GLU A 123 -10.09 16.88 14.22
CA GLU A 123 -10.11 18.32 14.38
C GLU A 123 -11.27 18.80 15.28
N ASP A 124 -12.42 18.15 15.22
CA ASP A 124 -13.60 18.45 16.04
C ASP A 124 -13.47 17.97 17.49
N GLY A 125 -12.36 17.32 17.84
CA GLY A 125 -12.08 16.77 19.16
C GLY A 125 -12.54 15.34 19.37
N THR A 126 -13.19 14.71 18.40
CA THR A 126 -13.56 13.29 18.45
C THR A 126 -12.31 12.42 18.46
N ILE A 127 -12.24 11.46 19.38
CA ILE A 127 -11.15 10.50 19.47
C ILE A 127 -11.55 9.21 18.79
N LEU A 128 -10.70 8.67 17.91
CA LEU A 128 -10.87 7.35 17.33
C LEU A 128 -10.64 6.30 18.41
N ASP A 129 -11.71 5.60 18.81
CA ASP A 129 -11.61 4.53 19.81
C ASP A 129 -11.25 3.20 19.17
N HIS A 130 -10.89 2.23 20.02
CA HIS A 130 -10.67 0.85 19.62
C HIS A 130 -11.90 0.24 18.94
N GLY A 131 -11.68 -0.64 17.96
CA GLY A 131 -12.73 -1.34 17.22
C GLY A 131 -12.75 -1.03 15.72
N ALA A 132 -11.86 -0.14 15.27
CA ALA A 132 -11.54 0.09 13.86
C ALA A 132 -10.07 -0.23 13.59
N ARG A 133 -9.65 -0.14 12.34
CA ARG A 133 -8.22 -0.14 11.98
C ARG A 133 -7.68 1.30 11.94
N GLN A 134 -6.36 1.45 12.06
CA GLN A 134 -5.64 2.73 11.93
C GLN A 134 -6.08 3.81 12.93
N HIS A 135 -6.46 3.41 14.13
CA HIS A 135 -6.88 4.35 15.19
C HIS A 135 -5.71 4.87 16.05
N ALA A 136 -4.50 4.35 15.86
CA ALA A 136 -3.30 4.79 16.58
C ALA A 136 -2.48 5.77 15.73
N SER A 137 -1.99 6.82 16.37
CA SER A 137 -1.21 7.89 15.77
C SER A 137 0.22 7.46 15.43
N PHE A 138 0.61 7.61 14.19
CA PHE A 138 2.01 7.42 13.76
C PHE A 138 2.95 8.48 14.34
N ALA A 139 2.43 9.59 14.84
CA ALA A 139 3.24 10.60 15.56
C ALA A 139 3.52 10.20 17.03
N SER A 140 2.85 9.15 17.56
CA SER A 140 3.03 8.73 18.94
C SER A 140 4.29 7.90 19.17
N PRO A 141 5.26 8.38 19.96
CA PRO A 141 6.46 7.59 20.32
C PRO A 141 6.11 6.28 21.05
N ARG A 142 5.06 6.30 21.88
CA ARG A 142 4.61 5.10 22.60
C ARG A 142 4.06 4.05 21.65
N TYR A 143 3.24 4.45 20.69
CA TYR A 143 2.73 3.52 19.69
C TYR A 143 3.87 2.91 18.87
N ARG A 144 4.78 3.74 18.35
CA ARG A 144 5.95 3.26 17.59
C ARG A 144 6.80 2.30 18.41
N GLU A 145 7.09 2.61 19.68
CA GLU A 145 7.87 1.74 20.57
C GLU A 145 7.27 0.32 20.65
N LEU A 146 5.95 0.24 20.88
CA LEU A 146 5.27 -1.05 21.06
C LEU A 146 5.12 -1.79 19.74
N ALA A 147 4.77 -1.09 18.65
CA ALA A 147 4.70 -1.66 17.32
C ALA A 147 6.06 -2.24 16.89
N TYR A 148 7.15 -1.50 17.09
CA TYR A 148 8.48 -1.96 16.70
C TYR A 148 8.98 -3.14 17.54
N LYS A 149 8.63 -3.21 18.84
CA LYS A 149 8.90 -4.40 19.65
C LYS A 149 8.21 -5.64 19.11
N MET A 150 6.94 -5.53 18.76
CA MET A 150 6.17 -6.65 18.19
C MET A 150 6.77 -7.07 16.83
N ILE A 151 7.03 -6.13 15.94
CA ILE A 151 7.64 -6.39 14.63
C ILE A 151 9.02 -7.03 14.77
N GLU A 152 9.85 -6.54 15.68
CA GLU A 152 11.18 -7.12 15.92
C GLU A 152 11.08 -8.57 16.40
N LYS A 153 10.14 -8.90 17.29
CA LYS A 153 9.90 -10.28 17.73
C LYS A 153 9.44 -11.17 16.60
N LEU A 154 8.52 -10.67 15.76
CA LEU A 154 8.04 -11.38 14.59
C LEU A 154 9.18 -11.62 13.59
N ALA A 155 9.99 -10.60 13.29
CA ALA A 155 11.11 -10.70 12.35
C ALA A 155 12.25 -11.58 12.90
N GLN A 156 12.52 -11.58 14.22
CA GLN A 156 13.46 -12.52 14.85
C GLN A 156 13.02 -13.98 14.67
N HIS A 157 11.72 -14.24 14.76
CA HIS A 157 11.18 -15.60 14.64
C HIS A 157 11.13 -16.08 13.19
N TYR A 158 10.70 -15.23 12.24
CA TYR A 158 10.40 -15.62 10.87
C TYR A 158 11.39 -15.11 9.80
N GLY A 159 12.29 -14.22 10.14
CA GLY A 159 13.16 -13.55 9.16
C GLY A 159 14.14 -14.49 8.42
N ASN A 160 14.44 -15.67 8.96
CA ASN A 160 15.26 -16.69 8.30
C ASN A 160 14.47 -17.91 7.83
N ASP A 161 13.13 -17.87 7.92
CA ASP A 161 12.30 -18.99 7.48
C ASP A 161 12.15 -18.98 5.94
N PRO A 162 12.63 -20.02 5.23
CA PRO A 162 12.59 -20.07 3.78
C PRO A 162 11.17 -20.23 3.19
N ARG A 163 10.18 -20.48 4.04
CA ARG A 163 8.76 -20.55 3.66
C ARG A 163 8.16 -19.16 3.49
N ILE A 164 8.73 -18.16 4.20
CA ILE A 164 8.35 -16.75 4.09
C ILE A 164 9.12 -16.12 2.93
N VAL A 165 8.41 -15.56 1.94
CA VAL A 165 9.03 -14.95 0.76
C VAL A 165 9.10 -13.43 0.85
N GLY A 166 8.23 -12.84 1.68
CA GLY A 166 8.19 -11.39 1.81
C GLY A 166 7.30 -10.91 2.95
N TRP A 167 7.30 -9.60 3.13
CA TRP A 167 6.58 -8.88 4.17
C TRP A 167 5.74 -7.76 3.57
N GLN A 168 4.51 -7.67 4.04
CA GLN A 168 3.71 -6.46 3.89
C GLN A 168 3.80 -5.64 5.18
N LEU A 169 4.13 -4.37 5.07
CA LEU A 169 4.11 -3.44 6.20
C LEU A 169 2.75 -2.80 6.32
N ASP A 170 2.16 -2.85 7.51
CA ASP A 170 0.86 -2.24 7.79
C ASP A 170 -0.24 -2.75 6.83
N ASN A 171 -1.33 -2.04 6.70
CA ASN A 171 -2.34 -2.28 5.68
C ASN A 171 -2.93 -0.96 5.19
N GLU A 172 -2.84 -0.72 3.88
CA GLU A 172 -3.39 0.47 3.24
C GLU A 172 -2.99 1.76 3.96
N PRO A 173 -1.69 2.00 4.21
CA PRO A 173 -1.26 3.12 5.01
C PRO A 173 -1.66 4.44 4.35
N ALA A 174 -2.48 5.20 5.08
CA ALA A 174 -2.96 6.52 4.67
C ALA A 174 -2.25 7.62 5.44
N VAL A 175 -2.32 8.85 4.94
CA VAL A 175 -1.90 10.02 5.70
C VAL A 175 -2.85 10.22 6.88
N GLN A 176 -2.29 10.31 8.08
CA GLN A 176 -3.05 10.55 9.30
C GLN A 176 -3.04 12.05 9.64
N PHE A 177 -4.19 12.69 9.55
CA PHE A 177 -4.40 14.03 10.06
C PHE A 177 -4.84 13.93 11.52
N ASP A 178 -3.86 13.99 12.43
CA ASP A 178 -4.06 13.81 13.85
C ASP A 178 -3.92 15.13 14.61
N TYR A 179 -4.90 15.46 15.39
CA TYR A 179 -5.00 16.70 16.17
C TYR A 179 -4.83 16.46 17.68
N ASN A 180 -4.23 15.33 18.07
CA ASN A 180 -3.87 15.11 19.46
C ASN A 180 -2.63 15.95 19.88
N GLU A 181 -2.38 16.03 21.16
CA GLU A 181 -1.28 16.82 21.73
C GLU A 181 0.10 16.30 21.31
N VAL A 182 0.22 14.98 21.14
CA VAL A 182 1.48 14.34 20.71
C VAL A 182 1.81 14.74 19.27
N ALA A 183 0.81 14.74 18.38
CA ALA A 183 0.98 15.16 16.99
C ALA A 183 1.32 16.67 16.90
N GLU A 184 0.74 17.51 17.74
CA GLU A 184 1.09 18.95 17.77
C GLU A 184 2.55 19.16 18.17
N VAL A 185 3.04 18.46 19.21
CA VAL A 185 4.46 18.52 19.61
C VAL A 185 5.36 18.01 18.47
N ALA A 186 5.00 16.89 17.85
CA ALA A 186 5.76 16.33 16.73
C ALA A 186 5.78 17.29 15.52
N PHE A 187 4.67 17.96 15.22
CA PHE A 187 4.61 18.98 14.15
C PHE A 187 5.53 20.18 14.44
N ARG A 188 5.53 20.70 15.68
CA ARG A 188 6.47 21.76 16.07
C ARG A 188 7.93 21.34 15.90
N ASN A 189 8.27 20.10 16.24
CA ASN A 189 9.62 19.56 16.03
C ASN A 189 9.96 19.43 14.54
N PHE A 190 9.02 18.96 13.72
CA PHE A 190 9.17 18.96 12.26
C PHE A 190 9.46 20.37 11.72
N LEU A 191 8.71 21.37 12.17
CA LEU A 191 8.94 22.77 11.77
C LEU A 191 10.30 23.31 12.25
N LYS A 192 10.70 23.02 13.50
CA LYS A 192 12.03 23.37 14.01
C LYS A 192 13.14 22.81 13.11
N ASN A 193 13.02 21.55 12.72
CA ASN A 193 13.99 20.92 11.81
C ASN A 193 13.97 21.56 10.42
N LYS A 194 12.80 21.74 9.84
CA LYS A 194 12.61 22.28 8.49
C LYS A 194 13.14 23.70 8.35
N TYR A 195 12.96 24.53 9.38
CA TYR A 195 13.35 25.93 9.39
C TYR A 195 14.59 26.19 10.27
N HIS A 196 15.48 25.22 10.40
CA HIS A 196 16.78 25.29 11.06
C HIS A 196 16.72 25.90 12.48
N ASN A 197 15.63 25.62 13.20
CA ASN A 197 15.31 26.16 14.52
C ASN A 197 15.29 27.71 14.56
N THR A 198 14.96 28.34 13.42
CA THR A 198 14.94 29.82 13.26
C THR A 198 13.50 30.26 12.97
N ILE A 199 12.82 30.82 13.98
CA ILE A 199 11.42 31.27 13.84
C ILE A 199 11.24 32.34 12.76
N LYS A 200 12.26 33.15 12.52
CA LYS A 200 12.23 34.14 11.44
C LYS A 200 12.13 33.48 10.07
N GLU A 201 12.85 32.38 9.81
CA GLU A 201 12.76 31.66 8.54
C GLU A 201 11.35 31.08 8.30
N LEU A 202 10.71 30.56 9.35
CA LEU A 202 9.32 30.13 9.28
C LEU A 202 8.39 31.30 8.96
N ASN A 203 8.52 32.41 9.70
CA ASN A 203 7.68 33.60 9.49
C ASN A 203 7.82 34.13 8.05
N ASP A 204 9.04 34.20 7.53
CA ASP A 204 9.31 34.64 6.16
C ASP A 204 8.69 33.68 5.14
N ALA A 205 8.86 32.37 5.35
CA ALA A 205 8.34 31.34 4.45
C ALA A 205 6.81 31.27 4.44
N TRP A 206 6.15 31.44 5.57
CA TRP A 206 4.69 31.45 5.69
C TRP A 206 4.06 32.81 5.37
N GLY A 207 4.86 33.87 5.27
CA GLY A 207 4.38 35.24 5.02
C GLY A 207 3.52 35.76 6.17
N THR A 208 3.87 35.48 7.41
CA THR A 208 3.07 35.73 8.61
C THR A 208 2.90 37.21 8.96
N ALA A 209 3.66 38.10 8.32
CA ALA A 209 3.40 39.54 8.42
C ALA A 209 2.00 39.94 7.92
N PHE A 210 1.41 39.14 7.05
CA PHE A 210 0.04 39.32 6.59
C PHE A 210 -0.93 38.99 7.72
N TRP A 211 -1.83 39.91 8.03
CA TRP A 211 -2.80 39.84 9.12
C TRP A 211 -2.22 39.65 10.53
N SER A 212 -0.96 40.06 10.75
CA SER A 212 -0.28 39.98 12.07
C SER A 212 -0.21 38.55 12.63
N GLU A 213 0.05 37.56 11.78
CA GLU A 213 0.20 36.14 12.17
C GLU A 213 1.62 35.80 12.67
N VAL A 214 2.49 36.82 12.91
CA VAL A 214 3.91 36.62 13.26
C VAL A 214 4.07 35.88 14.57
N TYR A 215 4.77 34.74 14.52
CA TYR A 215 5.14 33.95 15.69
C TYR A 215 6.46 34.44 16.30
N SER A 216 6.53 34.47 17.64
CA SER A 216 7.75 34.76 18.38
C SER A 216 8.56 33.50 18.68
N THR A 217 7.86 32.38 18.86
CA THR A 217 8.47 31.06 19.14
C THR A 217 7.70 29.95 18.41
N PHE A 218 8.36 28.79 18.22
CA PHE A 218 7.69 27.60 17.67
C PHE A 218 6.59 27.07 18.60
N ASP A 219 6.65 27.33 19.89
CA ASP A 219 5.67 26.81 20.86
C ASP A 219 4.31 27.51 20.77
N GLU A 220 4.24 28.67 20.12
CA GLU A 220 3.00 29.39 19.80
C GLU A 220 2.24 28.76 18.63
N ILE A 221 2.90 27.91 17.85
CA ILE A 221 2.30 27.29 16.66
C ILE A 221 1.37 26.14 17.09
N THR A 222 0.14 26.16 16.60
CA THR A 222 -0.84 25.08 16.74
C THR A 222 -1.05 24.37 15.42
N LEU A 223 -1.68 23.17 15.46
CA LEU A 223 -2.13 22.51 14.24
C LEU A 223 -3.16 23.37 13.51
N PRO A 224 -3.15 23.41 12.16
CA PRO A 224 -4.11 24.20 11.40
C PRO A 224 -5.52 23.64 11.58
N LYS A 225 -6.48 24.49 11.95
CA LYS A 225 -7.89 24.11 12.21
C LYS A 225 -8.85 24.94 11.37
N THR A 226 -9.94 24.35 10.92
CA THR A 226 -11.00 25.05 10.16
C THR A 226 -11.68 26.16 10.95
N ALA A 227 -11.60 26.13 12.29
CA ALA A 227 -12.02 27.21 13.16
C ALA A 227 -11.24 28.52 12.92
N GLN A 228 -10.03 28.45 12.35
CA GLN A 228 -9.29 29.60 11.83
C GLN A 228 -9.90 29.97 10.48
N MET A 229 -10.81 30.92 10.43
CA MET A 229 -11.63 31.24 9.24
C MET A 229 -10.85 31.34 7.93
N PHE A 230 -9.61 31.85 7.98
CA PHE A 230 -8.67 31.94 6.84
C PHE A 230 -7.31 31.38 7.28
N MET A 231 -7.16 30.05 7.16
CA MET A 231 -5.91 29.40 7.53
C MET A 231 -4.77 29.76 6.58
N ASN A 232 -3.57 29.89 7.11
CA ASN A 232 -2.36 30.09 6.33
C ASN A 232 -2.10 28.88 5.43
N HIS A 233 -2.00 29.08 4.11
CA HIS A 233 -1.83 28.00 3.13
C HIS A 233 -0.50 27.27 3.29
N HIS A 234 0.55 27.95 3.67
CA HIS A 234 1.87 27.36 3.88
C HIS A 234 1.89 26.49 5.14
N GLN A 235 1.23 26.93 6.22
CA GLN A 235 1.05 26.14 7.43
C GLN A 235 0.31 24.80 7.12
N ILE A 236 -0.76 24.86 6.33
CA ILE A 236 -1.52 23.66 5.93
C ILE A 236 -0.67 22.74 5.08
N LEU A 237 0.10 23.30 4.13
CA LEU A 237 0.97 22.49 3.28
C LEU A 237 2.07 21.81 4.11
N ASP A 238 2.65 22.53 5.07
CA ASP A 238 3.64 21.94 5.98
C ASP A 238 3.04 20.88 6.91
N TYR A 239 1.81 21.08 7.37
CA TYR A 239 1.12 20.05 8.15
C TYR A 239 0.86 18.80 7.30
N ARG A 240 0.49 18.95 6.03
CA ARG A 240 0.31 17.82 5.11
C ARG A 240 1.62 17.10 4.82
N ARG A 241 2.73 17.82 4.64
CA ARG A 241 4.08 17.26 4.53
C ARG A 241 4.46 16.47 5.77
N PHE A 242 4.22 17.06 6.94
CA PHE A 242 4.44 16.38 8.22
C PHE A 242 3.64 15.09 8.33
N ALA A 243 2.34 15.14 8.08
CA ALA A 243 1.45 13.98 8.18
C ALA A 243 1.86 12.86 7.21
N ALA A 244 2.17 13.20 5.95
CA ALA A 244 2.68 12.24 4.97
C ALA A 244 4.07 11.68 5.38
N GLY A 245 4.94 12.54 5.91
CA GLY A 245 6.25 12.15 6.45
C GLY A 245 6.14 11.15 7.59
N GLN A 246 5.21 11.36 8.54
CA GLN A 246 4.99 10.42 9.65
C GLN A 246 4.62 9.01 9.16
N THR A 247 3.79 8.91 8.13
CA THR A 247 3.43 7.62 7.51
C THR A 247 4.64 6.97 6.86
N ASN A 248 5.40 7.71 6.06
CA ASN A 248 6.59 7.19 5.39
C ASN A 248 7.69 6.77 6.39
N ASP A 249 7.92 7.57 7.43
CA ASP A 249 8.91 7.26 8.48
C ASP A 249 8.50 5.99 9.24
N PHE A 250 7.22 5.84 9.56
CA PHE A 250 6.71 4.64 10.22
C PHE A 250 6.90 3.38 9.39
N LEU A 251 6.70 3.45 8.08
CA LEU A 251 6.97 2.35 7.16
C LEU A 251 8.47 2.07 7.03
N ASN A 252 9.30 3.10 6.88
CA ASN A 252 10.75 2.94 6.75
C ASN A 252 11.38 2.31 8.00
N GLU A 253 10.98 2.74 9.19
CA GLU A 253 11.49 2.18 10.44
C GLU A 253 11.11 0.70 10.58
N GLN A 254 9.88 0.31 10.22
CA GLN A 254 9.47 -1.10 10.15
C GLN A 254 10.34 -1.89 9.16
N CYS A 255 10.56 -1.33 7.96
CA CYS A 255 11.38 -1.94 6.94
C CYS A 255 12.81 -2.20 7.44
N LEU A 256 13.45 -1.19 8.04
CA LEU A 256 14.80 -1.31 8.59
C LEU A 256 14.89 -2.33 9.72
N LEU A 257 13.85 -2.43 10.56
CA LEU A 257 13.80 -3.46 11.62
C LEU A 257 13.75 -4.87 11.02
N ILE A 258 12.87 -5.09 10.05
CA ILE A 258 12.74 -6.40 9.40
C ILE A 258 14.01 -6.77 8.66
N LYS A 259 14.64 -5.86 7.91
CA LYS A 259 15.90 -6.09 7.17
C LYS A 259 17.07 -6.54 8.05
N LYS A 260 17.06 -6.25 9.35
CA LYS A 260 18.06 -6.77 10.29
C LYS A 260 18.02 -8.30 10.41
N HIS A 261 16.85 -8.91 10.24
CA HIS A 261 16.59 -10.33 10.45
C HIS A 261 16.22 -11.08 9.15
N ALA A 262 15.63 -10.41 8.17
CA ALA A 262 15.01 -10.99 6.98
C ALA A 262 15.69 -10.52 5.69
N ARG A 263 16.96 -10.88 5.48
CA ARG A 263 17.75 -10.38 4.33
C ARG A 263 17.35 -10.94 2.98
N ASN A 264 16.68 -12.10 2.95
CA ASN A 264 16.32 -12.83 1.73
C ASN A 264 14.79 -12.82 1.48
N GLN A 265 14.08 -11.90 2.13
CA GLN A 265 12.64 -11.74 2.03
C GLN A 265 12.37 -10.30 1.63
N TRP A 266 11.57 -10.11 0.58
CA TRP A 266 11.23 -8.77 0.11
C TRP A 266 10.25 -8.05 1.05
N ILE A 267 10.22 -6.73 0.98
CA ILE A 267 9.36 -5.90 1.83
C ILE A 267 8.60 -4.90 0.96
N THR A 268 7.29 -4.87 1.13
CA THR A 268 6.36 -3.96 0.45
C THR A 268 5.28 -3.44 1.40
N THR A 269 4.43 -2.56 0.92
CA THR A 269 3.13 -2.22 1.51
C THR A 269 2.09 -2.07 0.41
N ASN A 270 0.80 -2.23 0.75
CA ASN A 270 -0.31 -2.13 -0.20
C ASN A 270 -0.96 -0.75 -0.13
N TYR A 271 -0.51 0.19 -0.96
CA TYR A 271 -1.15 1.51 -1.01
C TYR A 271 -2.55 1.44 -1.63
N ILE A 272 -3.52 2.16 -1.03
CA ILE A 272 -4.73 2.52 -1.77
C ILE A 272 -4.31 3.52 -2.85
N PRO A 273 -4.72 3.33 -4.11
CA PRO A 273 -4.46 4.32 -5.15
C PRO A 273 -5.30 5.59 -4.96
N ASN A 274 -5.04 6.27 -3.89
CA ASN A 274 -5.52 7.60 -3.55
C ASN A 274 -4.33 8.55 -3.71
N TYR A 275 -4.09 8.94 -4.94
CA TYR A 275 -2.82 9.51 -5.39
C TYR A 275 -2.54 10.92 -4.83
N ASP A 276 -3.55 11.56 -4.26
CA ASP A 276 -3.46 12.91 -3.70
C ASP A 276 -3.36 12.93 -2.16
N GLU A 277 -3.60 11.83 -1.47
CA GLU A 277 -3.60 11.77 0.00
C GLU A 277 -2.22 11.49 0.60
N GLY A 278 -1.44 10.60 -0.01
CA GLY A 278 -0.17 10.14 0.51
C GLY A 278 1.00 10.40 -0.42
N HIS A 279 2.19 10.36 0.12
CA HIS A 279 3.43 10.46 -0.64
C HIS A 279 3.89 9.07 -1.07
N ILE A 280 3.20 8.47 -2.07
CA ILE A 280 3.53 7.15 -2.60
C ILE A 280 4.93 7.19 -3.20
N GLY A 281 5.79 6.26 -2.79
CA GLY A 281 7.21 6.25 -3.17
C GLY A 281 8.10 7.07 -2.23
N GLY A 282 7.54 7.72 -1.21
CA GLY A 282 8.29 8.43 -0.17
C GLY A 282 8.92 7.51 0.90
N SER A 283 8.79 6.20 0.75
CA SER A 283 9.42 5.19 1.62
C SER A 283 10.53 4.46 0.84
N PRO A 284 11.75 5.00 0.79
CA PRO A 284 12.82 4.51 -0.08
C PRO A 284 13.38 3.15 0.33
N ASP A 285 13.15 2.73 1.58
CA ASP A 285 13.64 1.45 2.09
C ASP A 285 12.79 0.24 1.70
N LEU A 286 11.58 0.45 1.16
CA LEU A 286 10.79 -0.65 0.57
C LEU A 286 11.52 -1.23 -0.65
N ASP A 287 11.47 -2.55 -0.81
CA ASP A 287 12.07 -3.20 -1.98
C ASP A 287 11.26 -2.92 -3.25
N PHE A 288 9.95 -2.76 -3.11
CA PHE A 288 9.03 -2.28 -4.15
C PHE A 288 7.70 -1.84 -3.54
N VAL A 289 6.89 -1.16 -4.34
CA VAL A 289 5.53 -0.76 -3.96
C VAL A 289 4.49 -1.74 -4.50
N SER A 290 3.41 -1.94 -3.75
CA SER A 290 2.23 -2.65 -4.23
C SER A 290 0.95 -1.83 -3.96
N TYR A 291 -0.17 -2.25 -4.54
CA TYR A 291 -1.41 -1.53 -4.36
C TYR A 291 -2.62 -2.46 -4.16
N THR A 292 -3.67 -1.88 -3.61
CA THR A 292 -5.01 -2.47 -3.48
C THR A 292 -5.93 -1.94 -4.58
N ARG A 293 -6.75 -2.79 -5.20
CA ARG A 293 -7.73 -2.34 -6.18
C ARG A 293 -9.06 -3.06 -6.09
N TYR A 294 -10.09 -2.29 -5.77
CA TYR A 294 -11.48 -2.67 -5.88
C TYR A 294 -12.11 -1.94 -7.06
N MET A 295 -12.88 -2.66 -7.89
CA MET A 295 -13.37 -2.15 -9.17
C MET A 295 -14.84 -1.77 -9.13
N VAL A 296 -15.64 -2.46 -8.31
CA VAL A 296 -17.09 -2.29 -8.24
C VAL A 296 -17.55 -2.19 -6.78
N TYR A 297 -17.66 -0.95 -6.26
CA TYR A 297 -18.01 -0.68 -4.86
C TYR A 297 -18.73 0.68 -4.64
N GLY A 298 -19.01 1.41 -5.68
CA GLY A 298 -19.60 2.75 -5.56
C GLY A 298 -20.39 3.17 -6.78
N ASP A 299 -20.71 4.44 -6.85
CA ASP A 299 -21.54 5.00 -7.88
C ASP A 299 -20.86 4.97 -9.25
N ASN A 300 -21.42 4.20 -10.16
CA ASN A 300 -21.41 4.38 -11.63
C ASN A 300 -20.14 4.87 -12.34
N GLU A 301 -18.95 4.56 -11.88
CA GLU A 301 -17.74 4.90 -12.62
C GLU A 301 -17.47 3.95 -13.81
N GLY A 302 -18.36 3.02 -14.05
CA GLY A 302 -18.25 2.09 -15.16
C GLY A 302 -18.79 2.65 -16.48
N ILE A 303 -18.34 2.07 -17.58
CA ILE A 303 -18.75 2.44 -18.93
C ILE A 303 -20.06 1.73 -19.30
N GLY A 304 -21.09 2.48 -19.69
CA GLY A 304 -22.37 1.97 -20.17
C GLY A 304 -23.29 1.44 -19.04
N ARG A 305 -24.45 0.88 -19.44
CA ARG A 305 -25.53 0.48 -18.53
C ARG A 305 -25.13 -0.59 -17.48
N ARG A 306 -24.09 -1.37 -17.75
CA ARG A 306 -23.60 -2.44 -16.86
C ARG A 306 -22.26 -2.11 -16.21
N GLY A 307 -21.75 -0.89 -16.43
CA GLY A 307 -20.45 -0.46 -15.97
C GLY A 307 -20.26 -0.56 -14.48
N TYR A 308 -21.31 -0.32 -13.71
CA TYR A 308 -21.29 -0.47 -12.24
C TYR A 308 -21.00 -1.91 -11.76
N ARG A 309 -21.04 -2.91 -12.65
CA ARG A 309 -20.70 -4.31 -12.36
C ARG A 309 -19.42 -4.79 -13.06
N VAL A 310 -18.76 -3.95 -13.79
CA VAL A 310 -17.48 -4.23 -14.49
C VAL A 310 -16.39 -3.27 -14.02
N GLY A 311 -16.77 -2.08 -13.59
CA GLY A 311 -15.85 -1.01 -13.22
C GLY A 311 -15.27 -0.28 -14.44
N ASN A 312 -14.40 0.67 -14.15
CA ASN A 312 -13.69 1.44 -15.18
C ASN A 312 -12.31 0.80 -15.43
N PRO A 313 -12.05 0.25 -16.62
CA PRO A 313 -10.80 -0.46 -16.90
C PRO A 313 -9.56 0.45 -16.83
N LEU A 314 -9.72 1.75 -17.00
CA LEU A 314 -8.62 2.70 -16.87
C LEU A 314 -8.11 2.85 -15.44
N ARG A 315 -8.89 2.47 -14.42
CA ARG A 315 -8.42 2.48 -13.03
C ARG A 315 -7.26 1.50 -12.78
N ILE A 316 -7.34 0.29 -13.34
CA ILE A 316 -6.23 -0.68 -13.28
C ILE A 316 -5.07 -0.20 -14.13
N ALA A 317 -5.34 0.26 -15.36
CA ALA A 317 -4.29 0.75 -16.25
C ALA A 317 -3.51 1.92 -15.64
N PHE A 318 -4.22 2.90 -15.05
CA PHE A 318 -3.61 4.04 -14.36
C PHE A 318 -2.77 3.60 -13.16
N ALA A 319 -3.28 2.68 -12.32
CA ALA A 319 -2.53 2.16 -11.19
C ALA A 319 -1.25 1.44 -11.66
N ASN A 320 -1.33 0.54 -12.64
CA ASN A 320 -0.17 -0.11 -13.21
C ASN A 320 0.88 0.89 -13.70
N ASP A 321 0.44 1.90 -14.46
CA ASP A 321 1.32 2.91 -15.06
C ASP A 321 1.90 3.91 -14.03
N PHE A 322 1.27 4.02 -12.84
CA PHE A 322 1.76 4.82 -11.72
C PHE A 322 2.73 4.05 -10.81
N PHE A 323 2.39 2.81 -10.43
CA PHE A 323 3.18 2.05 -9.46
C PHE A 323 4.44 1.43 -10.09
N ARG A 324 4.35 0.97 -11.34
CA ARG A 324 5.48 0.37 -12.04
C ARG A 324 6.74 1.24 -12.06
N PRO A 325 6.70 2.54 -12.41
CA PRO A 325 7.91 3.36 -12.51
C PRO A 325 8.51 3.76 -11.16
N VAL A 326 7.84 3.55 -10.04
CA VAL A 326 8.36 3.94 -8.71
C VAL A 326 9.68 3.23 -8.42
N GLN A 327 9.70 1.88 -8.54
CA GLN A 327 10.89 1.06 -8.27
C GLN A 327 11.15 0.00 -9.36
N GLY A 328 10.40 0.01 -10.46
CA GLY A 328 10.55 -0.92 -11.58
C GLY A 328 9.88 -2.27 -11.38
N THR A 329 9.62 -2.66 -10.14
CA THR A 329 8.87 -3.86 -9.71
C THR A 329 7.61 -3.41 -8.98
N TYR A 330 6.50 -4.10 -9.19
CA TYR A 330 5.29 -3.84 -8.41
C TYR A 330 4.36 -5.07 -8.41
N GLY A 331 3.45 -5.09 -7.44
CA GLY A 331 2.41 -6.10 -7.34
C GLY A 331 1.04 -5.51 -7.04
N VAL A 332 0.01 -6.32 -7.19
CA VAL A 332 -1.33 -6.05 -6.66
C VAL A 332 -1.52 -6.93 -5.45
N MET A 333 -1.53 -6.31 -4.27
CA MET A 333 -1.66 -7.06 -3.03
C MET A 333 -3.13 -7.43 -2.76
N GLU A 334 -4.07 -6.54 -3.10
CA GLU A 334 -5.48 -6.84 -3.00
C GLU A 334 -6.20 -6.56 -4.32
N LEU A 335 -6.71 -7.61 -4.95
CA LEU A 335 -7.64 -7.48 -6.06
C LEU A 335 -8.99 -8.06 -5.67
N GLN A 336 -10.07 -7.36 -6.03
CA GLN A 336 -11.45 -7.73 -5.71
C GLN A 336 -11.83 -9.09 -6.33
N PRO A 337 -12.24 -10.11 -5.52
CA PRO A 337 -12.66 -11.40 -6.06
C PRO A 337 -14.17 -11.49 -6.35
N GLY A 338 -14.97 -10.58 -5.79
CA GLY A 338 -16.43 -10.66 -5.86
C GLY A 338 -17.09 -9.41 -5.27
N GLN A 339 -18.30 -9.60 -4.76
CA GLN A 339 -19.03 -8.54 -4.06
C GLN A 339 -18.28 -8.10 -2.79
N VAL A 340 -18.23 -6.79 -2.57
CA VAL A 340 -17.82 -6.19 -1.27
C VAL A 340 -19.06 -5.80 -0.46
N ASN A 341 -18.87 -5.30 0.78
CA ASN A 341 -20.00 -4.86 1.63
C ASN A 341 -19.84 -3.45 2.20
N TRP A 342 -18.73 -2.79 1.92
CA TRP A 342 -18.38 -1.50 2.50
C TRP A 342 -18.53 -0.32 1.52
N GLY A 343 -18.87 -0.58 0.27
CA GLY A 343 -19.08 0.45 -0.73
C GLY A 343 -20.47 1.08 -0.66
N GLY A 344 -20.68 2.18 -1.34
CA GLY A 344 -22.00 2.83 -1.49
C GLY A 344 -23.01 1.97 -2.25
N ILE A 345 -22.54 1.19 -3.23
CA ILE A 345 -23.28 0.15 -3.95
C ILE A 345 -22.38 -1.08 -4.06
N ASN A 346 -22.89 -2.23 -3.65
CA ASN A 346 -22.11 -3.47 -3.59
C ASN A 346 -22.64 -4.54 -4.54
N PRO A 347 -22.48 -4.37 -5.85
CA PRO A 347 -22.98 -5.34 -6.81
C PRO A 347 -22.04 -6.54 -6.94
N GLN A 348 -22.62 -7.69 -7.26
CA GLN A 348 -21.84 -8.81 -7.76
C GLN A 348 -21.25 -8.45 -9.14
N PRO A 349 -19.95 -8.63 -9.38
CA PRO A 349 -19.35 -8.46 -10.70
C PRO A 349 -20.07 -9.28 -11.78
N LEU A 350 -20.08 -8.81 -13.01
CA LEU A 350 -20.56 -9.59 -14.14
C LEU A 350 -19.64 -10.80 -14.37
N PRO A 351 -20.19 -11.94 -14.83
CA PRO A 351 -19.36 -13.05 -15.28
C PRO A 351 -18.29 -12.60 -16.28
N GLY A 352 -17.04 -12.97 -16.05
CA GLY A 352 -15.88 -12.57 -16.81
C GLY A 352 -15.21 -11.26 -16.37
N ALA A 353 -15.82 -10.47 -15.48
CA ALA A 353 -15.26 -9.20 -15.04
C ALA A 353 -14.00 -9.38 -14.19
N VAL A 354 -14.01 -10.33 -13.25
CA VAL A 354 -12.85 -10.60 -12.39
C VAL A 354 -11.67 -11.09 -13.24
N ARG A 355 -11.90 -12.00 -14.18
CA ARG A 355 -10.88 -12.49 -15.10
C ARG A 355 -10.34 -11.37 -16.01
N LEU A 356 -11.20 -10.45 -16.46
CA LEU A 356 -10.77 -9.26 -17.21
C LEU A 356 -9.84 -8.36 -16.38
N TRP A 357 -10.14 -8.15 -15.10
CA TRP A 357 -9.28 -7.37 -14.20
C TRP A 357 -7.92 -8.04 -14.00
N LEU A 358 -7.89 -9.35 -13.79
CA LEU A 358 -6.67 -10.13 -13.67
C LEU A 358 -5.76 -9.97 -14.90
N TRP A 359 -6.33 -10.13 -16.09
CA TRP A 359 -5.59 -9.92 -17.34
C TRP A 359 -5.16 -8.46 -17.55
N SER A 360 -5.93 -7.50 -17.07
CA SER A 360 -5.56 -6.07 -17.13
C SER A 360 -4.38 -5.76 -16.21
N VAL A 361 -4.31 -6.37 -15.02
CA VAL A 361 -3.16 -6.28 -14.12
C VAL A 361 -1.94 -6.94 -14.75
N PHE A 362 -2.08 -8.16 -15.25
CA PHE A 362 -1.02 -8.91 -15.94
C PHE A 362 -0.45 -8.11 -17.12
N ALA A 363 -1.31 -7.52 -17.95
CA ALA A 363 -0.91 -6.71 -19.09
C ALA A 363 -0.11 -5.45 -18.69
N GLY A 364 -0.24 -4.96 -17.46
CA GLY A 364 0.58 -3.90 -16.90
C GLY A 364 1.98 -4.34 -16.49
N GLY A 365 2.28 -5.65 -16.45
CA GLY A 365 3.57 -6.20 -16.06
C GLY A 365 3.73 -6.43 -14.56
N SER A 366 2.64 -6.63 -13.82
CA SER A 366 2.68 -6.94 -12.39
C SER A 366 3.39 -8.26 -12.11
N ASP A 367 4.28 -8.28 -11.13
CA ASP A 367 5.04 -9.46 -10.73
C ASP A 367 4.23 -10.44 -9.90
N PHE A 368 3.19 -9.97 -9.19
CA PHE A 368 2.23 -10.82 -8.51
C PHE A 368 0.84 -10.18 -8.43
N ILE A 369 -0.16 -11.04 -8.27
CA ILE A 369 -1.55 -10.67 -8.05
C ILE A 369 -2.07 -11.46 -6.86
N CYS A 370 -2.37 -10.79 -5.77
CA CYS A 370 -2.99 -11.36 -4.59
C CYS A 370 -4.44 -10.87 -4.48
N THR A 371 -5.30 -11.66 -3.88
CA THR A 371 -6.71 -11.31 -3.71
C THR A 371 -7.13 -11.32 -2.25
N TYR A 372 -7.93 -10.36 -1.89
CA TYR A 372 -8.61 -10.29 -0.61
C TYR A 372 -10.05 -10.77 -0.80
N ARG A 373 -10.41 -11.92 -0.27
CA ARG A 373 -9.73 -12.89 0.56
C ARG A 373 -10.07 -14.32 0.11
N TYR A 374 -9.46 -15.35 0.72
CA TYR A 374 -9.77 -16.73 0.38
C TYR A 374 -11.21 -17.11 0.74
N ARG A 375 -11.60 -16.93 2.00
CA ARG A 375 -12.90 -17.39 2.50
C ARG A 375 -13.74 -16.22 3.00
N GLN A 376 -15.01 -16.16 2.58
CA GLN A 376 -15.95 -15.17 3.09
C GLN A 376 -16.12 -15.34 4.61
N PRO A 377 -16.00 -14.29 5.42
CA PRO A 377 -16.12 -14.39 6.87
C PRO A 377 -17.56 -14.69 7.31
N LEU A 378 -17.68 -15.34 8.47
CA LEU A 378 -18.98 -15.66 9.08
C LEU A 378 -19.57 -14.45 9.84
N TYR A 379 -18.70 -13.58 10.35
CA TYR A 379 -19.07 -12.42 11.17
C TYR A 379 -18.05 -11.31 11.02
N GLY A 380 -18.30 -10.21 11.73
CA GLY A 380 -17.46 -9.02 11.73
C GLY A 380 -17.91 -8.00 10.69
N THR A 381 -17.15 -6.92 10.60
CA THR A 381 -17.49 -5.77 9.76
C THR A 381 -17.61 -6.14 8.27
N GLU A 382 -16.85 -7.12 7.83
CA GLU A 382 -16.80 -7.56 6.43
C GLU A 382 -17.53 -8.90 6.17
N GLN A 383 -18.53 -9.23 6.98
CA GLN A 383 -19.30 -10.46 6.90
C GLN A 383 -19.83 -10.78 5.48
N TYR A 384 -20.16 -9.76 4.70
CA TYR A 384 -20.68 -9.93 3.33
C TYR A 384 -19.64 -9.65 2.25
N HIS A 385 -18.36 -9.57 2.61
CA HIS A 385 -17.28 -9.48 1.64
C HIS A 385 -16.99 -10.86 1.08
N TYR A 386 -17.23 -11.06 -0.22
CA TYR A 386 -17.00 -12.34 -0.87
C TYR A 386 -15.50 -12.67 -0.93
N GLY A 387 -15.21 -13.97 -0.78
CA GLY A 387 -13.89 -14.55 -1.01
C GLY A 387 -13.82 -15.37 -2.29
N ILE A 388 -12.73 -16.10 -2.44
CA ILE A 388 -12.56 -17.17 -3.43
C ILE A 388 -13.50 -18.34 -3.10
N ALA A 389 -13.64 -18.66 -1.81
CA ALA A 389 -14.60 -19.62 -1.28
C ALA A 389 -15.69 -18.92 -0.46
N ASN A 390 -16.87 -19.53 -0.42
CA ASN A 390 -17.99 -19.11 0.42
C ASN A 390 -17.70 -19.35 1.91
N THR A 391 -18.67 -18.99 2.76
CA THR A 391 -18.61 -19.18 4.22
C THR A 391 -18.40 -20.63 4.66
N ASP A 392 -18.82 -21.61 3.86
CA ASP A 392 -18.58 -23.04 4.13
C ASP A 392 -17.12 -23.48 3.92
N GLY A 393 -16.33 -22.64 3.24
CA GLY A 393 -14.93 -22.88 2.91
C GLY A 393 -14.70 -23.95 1.83
N THR A 394 -15.75 -24.46 1.20
CA THR A 394 -15.68 -25.54 0.19
C THR A 394 -16.26 -25.14 -1.15
N THR A 395 -17.33 -24.37 -1.15
CA THR A 395 -17.99 -23.91 -2.38
C THR A 395 -17.22 -22.73 -2.97
N ILE A 396 -16.67 -22.90 -4.18
CA ILE A 396 -15.96 -21.83 -4.88
C ILE A 396 -16.95 -20.80 -5.44
N THR A 397 -16.67 -19.54 -5.22
CA THR A 397 -17.50 -18.43 -5.73
C THR A 397 -17.32 -18.24 -7.23
N PRO A 398 -18.23 -17.53 -7.92
CA PRO A 398 -18.04 -17.19 -9.33
C PRO A 398 -16.69 -16.50 -9.60
N GLY A 399 -16.28 -15.54 -8.77
CA GLY A 399 -14.97 -14.90 -8.90
C GLY A 399 -13.81 -15.86 -8.60
N GLY A 400 -13.99 -16.80 -7.66
CA GLY A 400 -13.02 -17.85 -7.39
C GLY A 400 -12.76 -18.75 -8.60
N HIS A 401 -13.81 -19.12 -9.34
CA HIS A 401 -13.65 -19.85 -10.60
C HIS A 401 -12.93 -19.03 -11.69
N GLU A 402 -13.15 -17.72 -11.72
CA GLU A 402 -12.44 -16.84 -12.66
C GLU A 402 -10.95 -16.71 -12.31
N PHE A 403 -10.60 -16.69 -11.02
CA PHE A 403 -9.21 -16.79 -10.54
C PHE A 403 -8.58 -18.13 -10.93
N GLU A 404 -9.25 -19.24 -10.67
CA GLU A 404 -8.79 -20.58 -11.06
C GLU A 404 -8.50 -20.68 -12.55
N GLN A 405 -9.40 -20.15 -13.38
CA GLN A 405 -9.23 -20.14 -14.82
C GLN A 405 -8.01 -19.29 -15.23
N PHE A 406 -7.87 -18.07 -14.70
CA PHE A 406 -6.71 -17.21 -14.97
C PHE A 406 -5.40 -17.89 -14.57
N ILE A 407 -5.34 -18.50 -13.39
CA ILE A 407 -4.15 -19.21 -12.91
C ILE A 407 -3.77 -20.36 -13.87
N LYS A 408 -4.74 -21.15 -14.33
CA LYS A 408 -4.52 -22.21 -15.32
C LYS A 408 -3.95 -21.65 -16.63
N GLU A 409 -4.51 -20.56 -17.11
CA GLU A 409 -4.06 -19.89 -18.33
C GLU A 409 -2.63 -19.33 -18.21
N VAL A 410 -2.28 -18.69 -17.10
CA VAL A 410 -0.91 -18.22 -16.85
C VAL A 410 0.07 -19.37 -16.76
N LYS A 411 -0.27 -20.46 -16.05
CA LYS A 411 0.58 -21.66 -15.97
C LYS A 411 0.77 -22.31 -17.34
N GLN A 412 -0.24 -22.29 -18.19
CA GLN A 412 -0.12 -22.76 -19.57
C GLN A 412 0.82 -21.88 -20.38
N LEU A 413 0.72 -20.55 -20.26
CA LEU A 413 1.63 -19.62 -20.93
C LEU A 413 3.09 -19.84 -20.51
N ARG A 414 3.37 -20.11 -19.23
CA ARG A 414 4.73 -20.43 -18.74
C ARG A 414 5.36 -21.61 -19.46
N THR A 415 4.57 -22.56 -19.94
CA THR A 415 5.06 -23.74 -20.65
C THR A 415 5.12 -23.58 -22.16
N GLN A 416 4.32 -22.69 -22.74
CA GLN A 416 4.15 -22.53 -24.18
C GLN A 416 4.92 -21.36 -24.79
N ALA A 417 5.20 -20.34 -24.01
CA ALA A 417 5.84 -19.12 -24.49
C ALA A 417 7.12 -18.80 -23.70
N LYS A 418 8.04 -18.07 -24.34
CA LYS A 418 9.16 -17.46 -23.60
C LYS A 418 8.64 -16.26 -22.80
N ALA A 419 9.14 -16.08 -21.59
CA ALA A 419 8.73 -14.98 -20.72
C ALA A 419 8.80 -13.61 -21.43
N ARG A 420 9.88 -13.34 -22.17
CA ARG A 420 10.08 -12.10 -22.95
C ARG A 420 9.01 -11.84 -24.03
N ASP A 421 8.33 -12.90 -24.49
CA ASP A 421 7.34 -12.80 -25.56
C ASP A 421 5.92 -12.55 -24.99
N VAL A 422 5.73 -12.75 -23.68
CA VAL A 422 4.45 -12.70 -23.00
C VAL A 422 4.39 -11.58 -21.97
N LYS A 423 5.40 -11.46 -21.09
CA LYS A 423 5.47 -10.41 -20.08
C LYS A 423 5.96 -9.13 -20.75
N PRO A 424 5.21 -8.02 -20.64
CA PRO A 424 5.64 -6.74 -21.19
C PRO A 424 6.80 -6.17 -20.35
N THR A 425 7.99 -6.72 -20.52
CA THR A 425 9.19 -6.34 -19.76
C THR A 425 9.92 -5.16 -20.37
N ASP A 426 9.81 -4.96 -21.69
CA ASP A 426 10.48 -3.86 -22.37
C ASP A 426 9.65 -2.57 -22.36
N TYR A 427 9.62 -1.96 -21.19
CA TYR A 427 9.05 -0.62 -21.04
C TYR A 427 10.05 0.50 -21.41
N GLN A 428 11.27 0.18 -21.76
CA GLN A 428 12.26 1.17 -22.24
C GLN A 428 11.83 1.83 -23.55
N ALA A 429 10.98 1.18 -24.33
CA ALA A 429 10.34 1.78 -25.49
C ALA A 429 9.34 2.91 -25.13
N ARG A 430 8.97 3.05 -23.86
CA ARG A 430 8.09 4.12 -23.40
C ARG A 430 8.83 5.43 -23.38
N ARG A 431 8.41 6.32 -24.26
CA ARG A 431 8.96 7.68 -24.37
C ARG A 431 7.96 8.75 -23.94
N THR A 432 6.81 8.31 -23.42
CA THR A 432 5.73 9.21 -23.01
C THR A 432 5.51 9.04 -21.52
N ALA A 433 5.62 10.14 -20.77
CA ALA A 433 5.34 10.17 -19.36
C ALA A 433 4.39 11.32 -18.99
N ILE A 434 3.60 11.11 -17.97
CA ILE A 434 2.87 12.16 -17.27
C ILE A 434 3.62 12.41 -15.97
N LEU A 435 4.04 13.66 -15.76
CA LEU A 435 4.66 14.05 -14.50
C LEU A 435 3.56 14.31 -13.47
N PHE A 436 3.65 13.64 -12.33
CA PHE A 436 2.79 13.81 -11.17
C PHE A 436 3.64 14.26 -9.97
N ASN A 437 3.18 15.28 -9.28
CA ASN A 437 3.84 15.76 -8.07
C ASN A 437 2.81 15.95 -6.96
N HIS A 438 2.98 15.21 -5.86
CA HIS A 438 2.05 15.20 -4.73
C HIS A 438 1.92 16.58 -4.09
N GLU A 439 3.03 17.28 -3.83
CA GLU A 439 3.00 18.58 -3.19
C GLU A 439 2.30 19.64 -4.06
N ASN A 440 2.51 19.58 -5.38
CA ASN A 440 1.82 20.45 -6.31
C ASN A 440 0.31 20.16 -6.33
N ALA A 441 -0.08 18.88 -6.31
CA ALA A 441 -1.48 18.49 -6.20
C ALA A 441 -2.10 19.03 -4.91
N TRP A 442 -1.43 18.84 -3.77
CA TRP A 442 -1.91 19.37 -2.47
C TRP A 442 -2.07 20.87 -2.47
N SER A 443 -1.11 21.59 -3.03
CA SER A 443 -1.10 23.05 -3.08
C SER A 443 -2.29 23.57 -3.91
N ILE A 444 -2.50 23.04 -5.12
CA ILE A 444 -3.58 23.43 -6.02
C ILE A 444 -4.95 23.07 -5.43
N GLU A 445 -5.11 21.84 -4.87
CA GLU A 445 -6.36 21.42 -4.25
C GLU A 445 -6.74 22.29 -3.05
N ARG A 446 -5.74 22.79 -2.33
CA ARG A 446 -5.97 23.70 -1.20
C ARG A 446 -6.44 25.07 -1.64
N GLN A 447 -5.91 25.61 -2.73
CA GLN A 447 -6.20 26.97 -3.19
C GLN A 447 -6.72 26.95 -4.64
N LYS A 448 -7.85 26.31 -4.83
CA LYS A 448 -8.49 26.16 -6.16
C LYS A 448 -8.86 27.50 -6.75
N GLN A 449 -8.43 27.76 -7.96
CA GLN A 449 -8.88 28.93 -8.76
C GLN A 449 -10.26 28.72 -9.38
N ASN A 450 -10.72 27.48 -9.43
CA ASN A 450 -12.06 27.09 -9.83
C ASN A 450 -12.60 26.05 -8.82
N ARG A 451 -13.81 26.29 -8.29
CA ARG A 451 -14.43 25.41 -7.27
C ARG A 451 -14.56 23.95 -7.75
N THR A 452 -14.73 23.74 -9.05
CA THR A 452 -14.86 22.39 -9.64
C THR A 452 -13.52 21.76 -10.00
N TRP A 453 -12.39 22.41 -9.70
CA TRP A 453 -11.08 21.83 -9.96
C TRP A 453 -10.91 20.52 -9.19
N ASN A 454 -10.44 19.50 -9.90
CA ASN A 454 -10.01 18.22 -9.36
C ASN A 454 -8.76 17.80 -10.14
N THR A 455 -7.63 17.76 -9.46
CA THR A 455 -6.32 17.50 -10.05
C THR A 455 -6.28 16.13 -10.71
N MET A 456 -6.83 15.11 -10.06
CA MET A 456 -6.84 13.75 -10.62
C MET A 456 -7.73 13.65 -11.85
N ALA A 457 -8.91 14.29 -11.84
CA ALA A 457 -9.78 14.35 -13.00
C ALA A 457 -9.13 15.12 -14.17
N HIS A 458 -8.27 16.10 -13.88
CA HIS A 458 -7.49 16.81 -14.90
C HIS A 458 -6.42 15.91 -15.52
N ILE A 459 -5.64 15.21 -14.70
CA ILE A 459 -4.61 14.27 -15.15
C ILE A 459 -5.24 13.13 -15.95
N ASP A 460 -6.39 12.59 -15.50
CA ASP A 460 -7.12 11.52 -16.19
C ASP A 460 -7.50 11.87 -17.63
N LYS A 461 -7.81 13.15 -17.92
CA LYS A 461 -8.09 13.59 -19.30
C LYS A 461 -6.89 13.40 -20.23
N TYR A 462 -5.70 13.78 -19.77
CA TYR A 462 -4.47 13.59 -20.55
C TYR A 462 -4.13 12.10 -20.66
N TYR A 463 -4.23 11.37 -19.56
CA TYR A 463 -3.99 9.95 -19.53
C TYR A 463 -4.89 9.18 -20.51
N ARG A 464 -6.20 9.41 -20.47
CA ARG A 464 -7.16 8.79 -21.40
C ARG A 464 -6.84 9.11 -22.86
N THR A 465 -6.47 10.36 -23.13
CA THR A 465 -6.10 10.78 -24.48
C THR A 465 -4.86 10.03 -24.97
N LEU A 466 -3.80 9.96 -24.18
CA LEU A 466 -2.58 9.23 -24.52
C LEU A 466 -2.85 7.74 -24.73
N LYS A 467 -3.61 7.11 -23.82
CA LYS A 467 -3.97 5.70 -23.92
C LYS A 467 -4.83 5.39 -25.14
N SER A 468 -5.66 6.34 -25.61
CA SER A 468 -6.50 6.16 -26.80
C SER A 468 -5.68 6.02 -28.09
N PHE A 469 -4.46 6.54 -28.12
CA PHE A 469 -3.51 6.35 -29.23
C PHE A 469 -2.72 5.04 -29.14
N GLY A 470 -2.98 4.20 -28.11
CA GLY A 470 -2.20 2.99 -27.85
C GLY A 470 -0.79 3.27 -27.31
N ALA A 471 -0.52 4.51 -26.87
CA ALA A 471 0.79 4.87 -26.36
C ALA A 471 1.08 4.15 -25.02
N PRO A 472 2.25 3.53 -24.87
CA PRO A 472 2.76 3.16 -23.54
C PRO A 472 3.03 4.45 -22.75
N VAL A 473 2.49 4.53 -21.54
CA VAL A 473 2.62 5.72 -20.67
C VAL A 473 3.13 5.27 -19.32
N ASP A 474 4.06 6.02 -18.75
CA ASP A 474 4.42 5.95 -17.34
C ASP A 474 3.94 7.22 -16.63
N ILE A 475 3.50 7.09 -15.38
CA ILE A 475 3.21 8.24 -14.53
C ILE A 475 4.36 8.36 -13.54
N ILE A 476 5.22 9.36 -13.78
CA ILE A 476 6.46 9.57 -13.04
C ILE A 476 6.19 10.58 -11.93
N ASN A 477 6.47 10.20 -10.70
CA ASN A 477 6.32 11.08 -9.53
C ASN A 477 7.66 11.69 -9.09
N GLU A 478 7.61 12.61 -8.13
CA GLU A 478 8.76 13.35 -7.61
C GLU A 478 9.84 12.49 -6.94
N SER A 479 9.53 11.23 -6.61
CA SER A 479 10.53 10.31 -6.05
C SER A 479 11.53 9.81 -7.12
N LYS A 480 11.22 10.03 -8.40
CA LYS A 480 12.03 9.56 -9.53
C LYS A 480 13.08 10.58 -9.91
N ASP A 481 14.33 10.13 -9.98
CA ASP A 481 15.40 10.91 -10.62
C ASP A 481 15.13 11.01 -12.14
N LEU A 482 15.03 12.23 -12.63
CA LEU A 482 14.74 12.55 -14.04
C LEU A 482 15.99 13.02 -14.79
N SER A 483 17.18 13.03 -14.13
CA SER A 483 18.44 13.48 -14.73
C SER A 483 19.08 12.46 -15.70
#